data_373d00b5cf31b2b189f41be2e1f11953
#
_entry.id   373d00b5cf31b2b189f41be2e1f11953
#
_cell.length_a   1.000
_cell.length_b   1.000
_cell.length_c   1.000
_cell.angle_alpha   90.00
_cell.angle_beta   90.00
_cell.angle_gamma   90.00
#
_symmetry.space_group_name_H-M   'P 1'
#
loop_
_entity.id
_entity.type
_entity.pdbx_description
1 polymer ?
#
loop_
_entity_poly.entity_id
_entity_poly.type
_entity_poly.pdbx_seq_one_letter_code
_entity_poly.pdbx_strand_id
1 'polypeptide(L)'
;MSEAWKPVVGFEGLYEVAPCGAIRNSRTLWWLSPSVKDDGYTSVKLFKDGRGYQKSVHRVVAEAYLPNPESKPQVNHKDLNKKNNDVSNLEWVTQEENLAHAIRNGTNKTRISKLKMNEKYHDKFYQMTCLFPPTLFDELDALSIKTGVSKSEMIREATQEYIKHHSADKE
;
A
#
# COMPACT_ATOMS: atom_id res chain seq x y z
N MET A 1 -14.30 18.28 -29.08
CA MET A 1 -13.55 17.05 -29.39
C MET A 1 -14.37 15.89 -28.86
N SER A 2 -14.79 14.96 -29.73
CA SER A 2 -15.58 13.80 -29.28
C SER A 2 -14.72 12.97 -28.35
N GLU A 3 -15.17 12.79 -27.11
CA GLU A 3 -14.53 11.85 -26.20
C GLU A 3 -14.43 10.49 -26.89
N ALA A 4 -13.20 9.99 -27.06
CA ALA A 4 -12.98 8.71 -27.73
C ALA A 4 -13.38 7.58 -26.78
N TRP A 5 -14.58 7.06 -26.93
CA TRP A 5 -15.05 5.88 -26.22
C TRP A 5 -14.22 4.66 -26.61
N LYS A 6 -13.78 3.90 -25.61
CA LYS A 6 -13.05 2.64 -25.81
C LYS A 6 -13.82 1.47 -25.24
N PRO A 7 -13.73 0.27 -25.85
CA PRO A 7 -14.31 -0.93 -25.29
C PRO A 7 -13.79 -1.20 -23.87
N VAL A 8 -14.68 -1.67 -22.98
CA VAL A 8 -14.25 -2.15 -21.66
C VAL A 8 -13.56 -3.49 -21.84
N VAL A 9 -12.33 -3.59 -21.35
CA VAL A 9 -11.50 -4.81 -21.47
C VAL A 9 -12.20 -6.02 -20.85
N GLY A 10 -12.34 -7.10 -21.65
CA GLY A 10 -13.07 -8.32 -21.30
C GLY A 10 -14.59 -8.24 -21.51
N PHE A 11 -15.11 -7.06 -21.94
CA PHE A 11 -16.54 -6.82 -22.22
C PHE A 11 -16.72 -6.10 -23.57
N GLU A 12 -15.84 -6.38 -24.51
CA GLU A 12 -15.85 -5.80 -25.85
C GLU A 12 -17.20 -6.05 -26.55
N GLY A 13 -17.74 -5.03 -27.21
CA GLY A 13 -19.04 -5.07 -27.88
C GLY A 13 -20.25 -5.05 -26.93
N LEU A 14 -20.05 -5.04 -25.62
CA LEU A 14 -21.12 -4.92 -24.61
C LEU A 14 -21.08 -3.55 -23.92
N TYR A 15 -19.89 -3.08 -23.55
CA TYR A 15 -19.73 -1.82 -22.83
C TYR A 15 -18.54 -1.03 -23.33
N GLU A 16 -18.68 0.29 -23.23
CA GLU A 16 -17.64 1.28 -23.55
C GLU A 16 -17.41 2.20 -22.37
N VAL A 17 -16.18 2.69 -22.25
CA VAL A 17 -15.77 3.64 -21.22
C VAL A 17 -15.19 4.89 -21.87
N ALA A 18 -15.50 6.07 -21.30
CA ALA A 18 -14.92 7.35 -21.68
C ALA A 18 -13.71 7.69 -20.79
N PRO A 19 -12.81 8.60 -21.21
CA PRO A 19 -11.65 9.04 -20.43
C PRO A 19 -12.02 9.59 -19.04
N CYS A 20 -13.18 10.22 -18.90
CA CYS A 20 -13.69 10.77 -17.65
C CYS A 20 -14.26 9.69 -16.66
N GLY A 21 -14.27 8.42 -17.08
CA GLY A 21 -14.81 7.31 -16.28
C GLY A 21 -16.30 7.05 -16.47
N ALA A 22 -16.97 7.72 -17.39
CA ALA A 22 -18.34 7.39 -17.77
C ALA A 22 -18.37 6.03 -18.51
N ILE A 23 -19.35 5.19 -18.20
CA ILE A 23 -19.49 3.86 -18.81
C ILE A 23 -20.89 3.77 -19.41
N ARG A 24 -20.98 3.18 -20.61
CA ARG A 24 -22.25 2.97 -21.30
C ARG A 24 -22.33 1.58 -21.93
N ASN A 25 -23.55 1.13 -22.18
CA ASN A 25 -23.80 -0.03 -23.02
C ASN A 25 -23.52 0.34 -24.48
N SER A 26 -22.71 -0.47 -25.18
CA SER A 26 -22.27 -0.16 -26.56
C SER A 26 -23.39 -0.23 -27.61
N ARG A 27 -24.47 -0.98 -27.35
CA ARG A 27 -25.60 -1.16 -28.28
C ARG A 27 -26.70 -0.12 -28.06
N THR A 28 -27.09 0.05 -26.77
CA THR A 28 -28.22 0.93 -26.41
C THR A 28 -27.81 2.36 -26.13
N LEU A 29 -26.49 2.58 -25.96
CA LEU A 29 -25.87 3.85 -25.55
C LEU A 29 -26.34 4.36 -24.17
N TRP A 30 -27.04 3.52 -23.40
CA TRP A 30 -27.48 3.86 -22.05
C TRP A 30 -26.28 3.91 -21.10
N TRP A 31 -26.22 4.98 -20.33
CA TRP A 31 -25.19 5.20 -19.33
C TRP A 31 -25.45 4.35 -18.08
N LEU A 32 -24.40 3.78 -17.55
CA LEU A 32 -24.45 3.06 -16.30
C LEU A 32 -24.20 4.02 -15.14
N SER A 33 -24.97 3.87 -14.06
CA SER A 33 -24.76 4.63 -12.83
C SER A 33 -23.80 3.90 -11.91
N PRO A 34 -22.59 4.44 -11.64
CA PRO A 34 -21.67 3.84 -10.69
C PRO A 34 -22.20 3.97 -9.26
N SER A 35 -21.94 2.98 -8.42
CA SER A 35 -22.17 3.02 -6.98
C SER A 35 -20.88 3.34 -6.23
N VAL A 36 -20.97 4.09 -5.14
CA VAL A 36 -19.84 4.33 -4.25
C VAL A 36 -19.81 3.21 -3.20
N LYS A 37 -18.66 2.57 -3.04
CA LYS A 37 -18.42 1.56 -2.00
C LYS A 37 -18.04 2.21 -0.68
N ASP A 38 -18.11 1.44 0.41
CA ASP A 38 -17.74 1.87 1.77
C ASP A 38 -16.28 2.34 1.86
N ASP A 39 -15.39 1.81 1.02
CA ASP A 39 -14.00 2.22 0.90
C ASP A 39 -13.80 3.53 0.11
N GLY A 40 -14.89 4.14 -0.38
CA GLY A 40 -14.94 5.39 -1.11
C GLY A 40 -14.67 5.28 -2.61
N TYR A 41 -14.36 4.10 -3.14
CA TYR A 41 -14.19 3.88 -4.58
C TYR A 41 -15.52 3.76 -5.30
N THR A 42 -15.54 4.22 -6.55
CA THR A 42 -16.69 4.01 -7.44
C THR A 42 -16.58 2.69 -8.17
N SER A 43 -17.70 1.99 -8.29
CA SER A 43 -17.79 0.70 -8.95
C SER A 43 -19.03 0.59 -9.81
N VAL A 44 -18.99 -0.26 -10.82
CA VAL A 44 -20.07 -0.54 -11.75
C VAL A 44 -20.30 -2.04 -11.84
N LYS A 45 -21.57 -2.46 -12.03
CA LYS A 45 -21.92 -3.86 -12.27
C LYS A 45 -22.13 -4.05 -13.77
N LEU A 46 -21.29 -4.87 -14.38
CA LEU A 46 -21.34 -5.25 -15.79
C LEU A 46 -21.89 -6.68 -15.93
N PHE A 47 -22.65 -6.94 -16.97
CA PHE A 47 -23.22 -8.26 -17.22
C PHE A 47 -22.64 -8.84 -18.51
N LYS A 48 -22.22 -10.10 -18.45
CA LYS A 48 -21.77 -10.89 -19.59
C LYS A 48 -22.20 -12.34 -19.38
N ASP A 49 -22.75 -12.96 -20.40
CA ASP A 49 -23.18 -14.37 -20.39
C ASP A 49 -24.09 -14.72 -19.20
N GLY A 50 -25.05 -13.83 -18.90
CA GLY A 50 -25.99 -13.98 -17.78
C GLY A 50 -25.40 -13.77 -16.38
N ARG A 51 -24.08 -13.44 -16.27
CA ARG A 51 -23.40 -13.23 -15.00
C ARG A 51 -23.09 -11.75 -14.76
N GLY A 52 -23.18 -11.31 -13.51
CA GLY A 52 -22.84 -9.96 -13.10
C GLY A 52 -21.42 -9.88 -12.53
N TYR A 53 -20.65 -8.91 -12.99
CA TYR A 53 -19.27 -8.66 -12.58
C TYR A 53 -19.16 -7.26 -11.99
N GLN A 54 -18.71 -7.17 -10.74
CA GLN A 54 -18.44 -5.89 -10.10
C GLN A 54 -17.04 -5.41 -10.50
N LYS A 55 -16.95 -4.26 -11.16
CA LYS A 55 -15.70 -3.66 -11.61
C LYS A 55 -15.50 -2.28 -10.97
N SER A 56 -14.29 -1.96 -10.54
CA SER A 56 -13.94 -0.61 -10.09
C SER A 56 -13.73 0.31 -11.29
N VAL A 57 -14.37 1.48 -11.29
CA VAL A 57 -14.36 2.40 -12.44
C VAL A 57 -12.94 2.83 -12.82
N HIS A 58 -12.10 3.23 -11.83
CA HIS A 58 -10.71 3.61 -12.08
C HIS A 58 -9.90 2.50 -12.78
N ARG A 59 -10.15 1.22 -12.45
CA ARG A 59 -9.48 0.10 -13.14
C ARG A 59 -9.96 -0.05 -14.58
N VAL A 60 -11.27 0.06 -14.80
CA VAL A 60 -11.84 0.02 -16.15
C VAL A 60 -11.24 1.11 -17.04
N VAL A 61 -11.10 2.34 -16.52
CA VAL A 61 -10.45 3.45 -17.25
C VAL A 61 -8.98 3.16 -17.49
N ALA A 62 -8.25 2.75 -16.46
CA ALA A 62 -6.81 2.50 -16.58
C ALA A 62 -6.52 1.37 -17.59
N GLU A 63 -7.27 0.27 -17.53
CA GLU A 63 -7.15 -0.86 -18.46
C GLU A 63 -7.42 -0.44 -19.92
N ALA A 64 -8.34 0.49 -20.16
CA ALA A 64 -8.70 0.94 -21.49
C ALA A 64 -7.75 2.00 -22.07
N TYR A 65 -7.17 2.86 -21.23
CA TYR A 65 -6.48 4.07 -21.70
C TYR A 65 -5.01 4.16 -21.33
N LEU A 66 -4.57 3.54 -20.23
CA LEU A 66 -3.21 3.67 -19.75
C LEU A 66 -2.36 2.44 -20.11
N PRO A 67 -1.23 2.61 -20.80
CA PRO A 67 -0.31 1.51 -21.04
C PRO A 67 0.28 1.02 -19.69
N ASN A 68 0.43 -0.30 -19.56
CA ASN A 68 1.02 -0.93 -18.39
C ASN A 68 2.09 -1.97 -18.78
N PRO A 69 3.21 -1.52 -19.41
CA PRO A 69 4.25 -2.44 -19.89
C PRO A 69 4.94 -3.21 -18.77
N GLU A 70 4.99 -2.62 -17.56
CA GLU A 70 5.62 -3.22 -16.38
C GLU A 70 4.64 -4.11 -15.59
N SER A 71 3.40 -4.29 -16.07
CA SER A 71 2.36 -5.09 -15.41
C SER A 71 2.15 -4.71 -13.93
N LYS A 72 2.19 -3.41 -13.62
CA LYS A 72 1.98 -2.90 -12.27
C LYS A 72 0.57 -3.26 -11.77
N PRO A 73 0.43 -3.77 -10.53
CA PRO A 73 -0.82 -4.39 -10.09
C PRO A 73 -1.89 -3.41 -9.61
N GLN A 74 -1.53 -2.16 -9.31
CA GLN A 74 -2.44 -1.19 -8.69
C GLN A 74 -2.65 0.04 -9.57
N VAL A 75 -3.83 0.67 -9.41
CA VAL A 75 -4.13 1.98 -10.00
C VAL A 75 -4.28 2.98 -8.86
N ASN A 76 -3.52 4.07 -8.92
CA ASN A 76 -3.53 5.16 -7.96
C ASN A 76 -4.29 6.37 -8.52
N HIS A 77 -4.93 7.13 -7.63
CA HIS A 77 -5.49 8.45 -7.90
C HIS A 77 -4.45 9.51 -7.47
N LYS A 78 -3.90 10.24 -8.41
CA LYS A 78 -2.84 11.24 -8.15
C LYS A 78 -3.28 12.32 -7.16
N ASP A 79 -4.55 12.74 -7.23
CA ASP A 79 -5.18 13.75 -6.37
C ASP A 79 -5.74 13.18 -5.05
N LEU A 80 -5.60 11.87 -4.78
CA LEU A 80 -6.18 11.14 -3.65
C LEU A 80 -7.72 11.09 -3.63
N ASN A 81 -8.40 11.66 -4.61
CA ASN A 81 -9.85 11.64 -4.72
C ASN A 81 -10.31 10.37 -5.44
N LYS A 82 -10.76 9.38 -4.70
CA LYS A 82 -11.23 8.08 -5.21
C LYS A 82 -12.45 8.16 -6.13
N LYS A 83 -13.10 9.32 -6.22
CA LYS A 83 -14.23 9.57 -7.11
C LYS A 83 -13.81 10.18 -8.45
N ASN A 84 -12.61 10.77 -8.54
CA ASN A 84 -12.08 11.36 -9.75
C ASN A 84 -11.41 10.30 -10.61
N ASN A 85 -12.20 9.63 -11.46
CA ASN A 85 -11.73 8.54 -12.32
C ASN A 85 -11.29 9.02 -13.72
N ASP A 86 -11.01 10.31 -13.88
CA ASP A 86 -10.46 10.83 -15.13
C ASP A 86 -9.09 10.21 -15.41
N VAL A 87 -8.84 9.84 -16.67
CA VAL A 87 -7.61 9.16 -17.10
C VAL A 87 -6.35 9.96 -16.75
N SER A 88 -6.42 11.30 -16.80
CA SER A 88 -5.30 12.19 -16.45
C SER A 88 -4.90 12.10 -14.98
N ASN A 89 -5.86 11.72 -14.11
CA ASN A 89 -5.69 11.57 -12.67
C ASN A 89 -5.24 10.16 -12.26
N LEU A 90 -5.24 9.20 -13.18
CA LEU A 90 -4.91 7.81 -12.87
C LEU A 90 -3.50 7.46 -13.32
N GLU A 91 -2.90 6.50 -12.61
CA GLU A 91 -1.59 5.94 -12.95
C GLU A 91 -1.47 4.50 -12.46
N TRP A 92 -0.72 3.66 -13.20
CA TRP A 92 -0.35 2.33 -12.75
C TRP A 92 0.83 2.42 -11.79
N VAL A 93 0.72 1.74 -10.65
CA VAL A 93 1.74 1.78 -9.58
C VAL A 93 1.99 0.38 -8.99
N THR A 94 3.18 0.22 -8.42
CA THR A 94 3.46 -0.91 -7.53
C THR A 94 2.84 -0.67 -6.15
N GLN A 95 2.86 -1.68 -5.29
CA GLN A 95 2.38 -1.54 -3.91
C GLN A 95 3.25 -0.54 -3.12
N GLU A 96 4.56 -0.55 -3.36
CA GLU A 96 5.53 0.33 -2.71
C GLU A 96 5.32 1.79 -3.13
N GLU A 97 5.16 2.04 -4.43
CA GLU A 97 4.89 3.37 -4.98
C GLU A 97 3.58 3.96 -4.42
N ASN A 98 2.52 3.15 -4.39
CA ASN A 98 1.23 3.55 -3.84
C ASN A 98 1.31 3.86 -2.34
N LEU A 99 2.06 3.05 -1.59
CA LEU A 99 2.31 3.30 -0.19
C LEU A 99 3.11 4.58 0.03
N ALA A 100 4.17 4.80 -0.74
CA ALA A 100 4.99 6.01 -0.66
C ALA A 100 4.17 7.26 -0.96
N HIS A 101 3.26 7.19 -1.96
CA HIS A 101 2.31 8.25 -2.26
C HIS A 101 1.36 8.54 -1.09
N ALA A 102 0.78 7.49 -0.48
CA ALA A 102 -0.11 7.62 0.68
C ALA A 102 0.61 8.19 1.92
N ILE A 103 1.88 7.83 2.15
CA ILE A 103 2.69 8.35 3.26
C ILE A 103 3.00 9.83 3.03
N ARG A 104 3.47 10.19 1.83
CA ARG A 104 3.84 11.58 1.47
C ARG A 104 2.66 12.53 1.66
N ASN A 105 1.45 12.07 1.36
CA ASN A 105 0.23 12.86 1.48
C ASN A 105 -0.51 12.69 2.82
N GLY A 106 0.07 12.00 3.80
CA GLY A 106 -0.48 11.88 5.14
C GLY A 106 -1.77 11.05 5.25
N THR A 107 -2.17 10.33 4.21
CA THR A 107 -3.46 9.61 4.17
C THR A 107 -3.42 8.27 4.92
N ASN A 108 -2.25 7.71 5.18
CA ASN A 108 -2.07 6.44 5.89
C ASN A 108 -1.61 6.63 7.33
N LYS A 109 -2.45 7.27 8.16
CA LYS A 109 -2.15 7.65 9.55
C LYS A 109 -1.65 6.48 10.40
N THR A 110 -2.26 5.31 10.30
CA THR A 110 -1.87 4.13 11.11
C THR A 110 -0.48 3.61 10.75
N ARG A 111 -0.16 3.58 9.44
CA ARG A 111 1.15 3.09 8.97
C ARG A 111 2.25 4.12 9.18
N ILE A 112 1.93 5.41 9.04
CA ILE A 112 2.81 6.53 9.40
C ILE A 112 3.15 6.50 10.89
N SER A 113 2.17 6.27 11.77
CA SER A 113 2.40 6.12 13.20
C SER A 113 3.29 4.92 13.52
N LYS A 114 3.11 3.78 12.83
CA LYS A 114 3.98 2.60 12.98
C LYS A 114 5.40 2.85 12.47
N LEU A 115 5.57 3.55 11.33
CA LEU A 115 6.88 3.90 10.80
C LEU A 115 7.62 4.88 11.72
N LYS A 116 6.96 5.94 12.19
CA LYS A 116 7.52 6.88 13.17
C LYS A 116 7.85 6.20 14.51
N MET A 117 7.06 5.23 14.92
CA MET A 117 7.33 4.43 16.10
C MET A 117 8.56 3.52 15.88
N ASN A 118 8.68 2.91 14.70
CA ASN A 118 9.85 2.12 14.33
C ASN A 118 11.11 2.98 14.21
N GLU A 119 11.05 4.18 13.61
CA GLU A 119 12.17 5.14 13.57
C GLU A 119 12.60 5.53 14.98
N LYS A 120 11.65 5.86 15.85
CA LYS A 120 11.95 6.19 17.25
C LYS A 120 12.57 5.02 18.02
N TYR A 121 12.16 3.78 17.75
CA TYR A 121 12.77 2.58 18.33
C TYR A 121 14.10 2.23 17.62
N HIS A 122 14.21 2.46 16.33
CA HIS A 122 15.42 2.25 15.55
C HIS A 122 16.54 3.18 16.02
N ASP A 123 16.24 4.48 16.18
CA ASP A 123 17.21 5.45 16.71
C ASP A 123 17.65 5.10 18.14
N LYS A 124 16.68 4.67 18.98
CA LYS A 124 16.98 4.25 20.34
C LYS A 124 17.78 2.94 20.39
N PHE A 125 17.50 2.04 19.47
CA PHE A 125 18.22 0.77 19.30
C PHE A 125 19.61 1.02 18.65
N TYR A 126 19.69 1.93 17.68
CA TYR A 126 20.95 2.32 17.04
C TYR A 126 21.88 3.05 18.01
N GLN A 127 21.35 3.91 18.88
CA GLN A 127 22.12 4.52 19.95
C GLN A 127 22.65 3.50 20.97
N MET A 128 21.89 2.43 21.25
CA MET A 128 22.38 1.33 22.08
C MET A 128 23.39 0.44 21.36
N THR A 129 23.21 0.18 20.06
CA THR A 129 24.13 -0.66 19.27
C THR A 129 25.43 0.03 18.90
N CYS A 130 25.47 1.37 18.81
CA CYS A 130 26.70 2.13 18.64
C CYS A 130 27.66 2.03 19.85
N LEU A 131 27.18 1.54 21.01
CA LEU A 131 28.01 1.28 22.18
C LEU A 131 28.64 -0.10 22.20
N PHE A 132 28.23 -1.00 21.31
CA PHE A 132 28.77 -2.35 21.24
C PHE A 132 29.68 -2.52 20.02
N PRO A 133 30.89 -3.10 20.17
CA PRO A 133 31.73 -3.45 19.03
C PRO A 133 30.99 -4.42 18.08
N PRO A 134 31.21 -4.33 16.77
CA PRO A 134 30.60 -5.23 15.80
C PRO A 134 30.79 -6.71 16.13
N THR A 135 31.95 -7.07 16.69
CA THR A 135 32.28 -8.43 17.13
C THR A 135 31.36 -8.97 18.21
N LEU A 136 30.90 -8.13 19.14
CA LEU A 136 29.97 -8.53 20.19
C LEU A 136 28.56 -8.79 19.63
N PHE A 137 28.21 -8.14 18.54
CA PHE A 137 26.93 -8.36 17.87
C PHE A 137 26.90 -9.74 17.18
N ASP A 138 28.01 -10.14 16.55
CA ASP A 138 28.15 -11.45 15.92
C ASP A 138 28.15 -12.58 16.97
N GLU A 139 28.77 -12.34 18.13
CA GLU A 139 28.74 -13.26 19.27
C GLU A 139 27.32 -13.44 19.85
N LEU A 140 26.56 -12.34 19.97
CA LEU A 140 25.15 -12.39 20.41
C LEU A 140 24.25 -13.11 19.40
N ASP A 141 24.53 -12.98 18.10
CA ASP A 141 23.82 -13.74 17.06
C ASP A 141 24.10 -15.24 17.17
N ALA A 142 25.35 -15.63 17.30
CA ALA A 142 25.73 -17.01 17.48
C ALA A 142 25.15 -17.62 18.77
N LEU A 143 25.11 -16.86 19.86
CA LEU A 143 24.50 -17.29 21.12
C LEU A 143 22.98 -17.43 20.99
N SER A 144 22.31 -16.48 20.35
CA SER A 144 20.87 -16.51 20.11
C SER A 144 20.44 -17.74 19.31
N ILE A 145 21.21 -18.09 18.26
CA ILE A 145 20.98 -19.31 17.48
C ILE A 145 21.19 -20.56 18.33
N LYS A 146 22.23 -20.58 19.20
CA LYS A 146 22.58 -21.73 20.02
C LYS A 146 21.61 -21.98 21.18
N THR A 147 21.12 -20.92 21.80
CA THR A 147 20.28 -21.00 23.01
C THR A 147 18.79 -20.89 22.74
N GLY A 148 18.37 -20.38 21.55
CA GLY A 148 16.99 -20.07 21.24
C GLY A 148 16.43 -18.83 21.96
N VAL A 149 17.28 -18.13 22.75
CA VAL A 149 16.91 -16.89 23.46
C VAL A 149 17.11 -15.70 22.54
N SER A 150 16.17 -14.75 22.50
CA SER A 150 16.31 -13.58 21.66
C SER A 150 17.43 -12.65 22.14
N LYS A 151 18.16 -12.01 21.20
CA LYS A 151 19.21 -11.01 21.55
C LYS A 151 18.74 -9.94 22.52
N SER A 152 17.51 -9.46 22.33
CA SER A 152 16.89 -8.45 23.22
C SER A 152 16.70 -8.94 24.65
N GLU A 153 16.46 -10.23 24.83
CA GLU A 153 16.28 -10.87 26.13
C GLU A 153 17.63 -11.04 26.83
N MET A 154 18.65 -11.51 26.10
CA MET A 154 20.03 -11.59 26.60
C MET A 154 20.57 -10.23 27.02
N ILE A 155 20.37 -9.18 26.22
CA ILE A 155 20.79 -7.81 26.57
C ILE A 155 20.04 -7.30 27.79
N ARG A 156 18.76 -7.64 27.93
CA ARG A 156 17.96 -7.24 29.09
C ARG A 156 18.44 -7.93 30.37
N GLU A 157 18.69 -9.21 30.31
CA GLU A 157 19.22 -9.99 31.45
C GLU A 157 20.59 -9.51 31.88
N ALA A 158 21.53 -9.34 30.93
CA ALA A 158 22.86 -8.81 31.20
C ALA A 158 22.81 -7.40 31.81
N THR A 159 21.90 -6.55 31.33
CA THR A 159 21.72 -5.19 31.86
C THR A 159 21.16 -5.22 33.29
N GLN A 160 20.19 -6.11 33.57
CA GLN A 160 19.63 -6.26 34.92
C GLN A 160 20.66 -6.80 35.90
N GLU A 161 21.46 -7.74 35.47
CA GLU A 161 22.54 -8.30 36.26
C GLU A 161 23.63 -7.26 36.56
N TYR A 162 24.02 -6.48 35.58
CA TYR A 162 24.96 -5.35 35.74
C TYR A 162 24.44 -4.31 36.75
N ILE A 163 23.15 -3.91 36.63
CA ILE A 163 22.54 -2.95 37.56
C ILE A 163 22.53 -3.54 38.99
N LYS A 164 22.15 -4.83 39.14
CA LYS A 164 22.11 -5.50 40.45
C LYS A 164 23.46 -5.54 41.13
N HIS A 165 24.53 -5.77 40.38
CA HIS A 165 25.89 -5.80 40.93
C HIS A 165 26.45 -4.43 41.26
N HIS A 166 26.05 -3.35 40.54
CA HIS A 166 26.59 -2.02 40.70
C HIS A 166 25.69 -1.04 41.47
N SER A 167 24.47 -1.43 41.80
CA SER A 167 23.58 -0.65 42.66
C SER A 167 23.83 -0.90 44.16
N ALA A 168 24.60 -1.94 44.52
CA ALA A 168 24.98 -2.25 45.91
C ALA A 168 26.17 -1.38 46.41
N ASP A 169 26.88 -0.66 45.52
CA ASP A 169 28.04 0.16 45.86
C ASP A 169 27.69 1.65 46.15
N LYS A 170 26.40 1.94 46.45
CA LYS A 170 25.91 3.32 46.72
C LYS A 170 25.23 3.44 48.12
N GLU A 171 25.68 2.68 49.13
CA GLU A 171 25.37 2.96 50.54
C GLU A 171 26.63 3.34 51.30
#